data_eda3177477a27bc982cbc6bdd58f42b0
#
_entry.id   eda3177477a27bc982cbc6bdd58f42b0
#
_cell.length_a   1.000
_cell.length_b   1.000
_cell.length_c   1.000
_cell.angle_alpha   90.00
_cell.angle_beta   90.00
_cell.angle_gamma   90.00
#
_symmetry.space_group_name_H-M   'P 1'
#
loop_
_entity.id
_entity.type
_entity.pdbx_description
1 polymer ?
#
loop_
_entity_poly.entity_id
_entity_poly.type
_entity_poly.pdbx_seq_one_letter_code
_entity_poly.pdbx_strand_id
1 'polypeptide(L)'
;GWGSSTWGRSTWGSSFGLGVATDLALWNQDNFGEDLLLNLRDGAIYYWDRSGGVAARAVNLVDVAGANNTPTIAKQVMVSDNSRHVIAFGTNTIGTAVQDPLLIRFSSSESLTDWSPVPTNSAGDLRIGSGSTFVTAIETKREIVIFTDSTLHSMQFLGAPFSFGIQPLS
;
A
#
# COMPACT_ATOMS: atom_id res chain seq x y z
N GLY A 1 -23.81 3.26 -18.22
CA GLY A 1 -25.20 2.83 -18.04
C GLY A 1 -26.17 3.73 -18.78
N TRP A 2 -27.31 3.21 -19.14
CA TRP A 2 -28.41 3.97 -19.72
C TRP A 2 -28.78 5.10 -18.74
N GLY A 3 -28.65 6.35 -19.17
CA GLY A 3 -29.02 7.52 -18.37
C GLY A 3 -27.87 8.30 -17.74
N SER A 4 -26.61 7.92 -17.95
CA SER A 4 -25.48 8.69 -17.45
C SER A 4 -25.19 9.97 -18.23
N SER A 5 -25.84 10.16 -19.39
CA SER A 5 -25.77 11.40 -20.17
C SER A 5 -27.18 11.87 -20.57
N THR A 6 -27.39 13.15 -20.46
CA THR A 6 -28.65 13.75 -20.90
C THR A 6 -28.79 13.64 -22.41
N TRP A 7 -29.88 13.06 -22.87
CA TRP A 7 -30.30 13.09 -24.27
C TRP A 7 -30.28 14.55 -24.75
N GLY A 8 -29.55 14.83 -25.85
CA GLY A 8 -29.47 16.18 -26.42
C GLY A 8 -28.26 17.01 -26.01
N ARG A 9 -27.27 16.43 -25.30
CA ARG A 9 -26.09 17.16 -24.84
C ARG A 9 -25.00 17.38 -25.88
N SER A 10 -25.12 16.76 -27.04
CA SER A 10 -24.24 17.00 -28.18
C SER A 10 -24.93 16.62 -29.48
N THR A 11 -24.53 17.25 -30.57
CA THR A 11 -24.96 16.87 -31.89
C THR A 11 -24.52 15.45 -32.22
N TRP A 12 -25.37 14.70 -32.92
CA TRP A 12 -25.03 13.39 -33.46
C TRP A 12 -23.69 13.44 -34.19
N GLY A 13 -22.71 12.63 -33.73
CA GLY A 13 -21.39 12.59 -34.34
C GLY A 13 -20.32 13.45 -33.64
N SER A 14 -20.65 14.22 -32.59
CA SER A 14 -19.61 14.77 -31.73
C SER A 14 -19.05 13.66 -30.84
N SER A 15 -17.76 13.37 -31.00
CA SER A 15 -17.08 12.53 -30.05
C SER A 15 -17.25 13.19 -28.68
N PHE A 16 -17.88 12.49 -27.74
CA PHE A 16 -17.58 12.78 -26.35
C PHE A 16 -16.07 12.64 -26.20
N GLY A 17 -15.41 13.73 -25.91
CA GLY A 17 -14.09 13.62 -25.34
C GLY A 17 -14.23 12.78 -24.08
N LEU A 18 -14.17 11.47 -24.22
CA LEU A 18 -13.92 10.54 -23.13
C LEU A 18 -12.48 10.75 -22.69
N GLY A 19 -12.21 11.98 -22.25
CA GLY A 19 -11.06 12.28 -21.42
C GLY A 19 -11.21 11.76 -20.02
N VAL A 20 -12.10 10.81 -19.82
CA VAL A 20 -12.07 9.93 -18.68
C VAL A 20 -11.23 8.75 -19.16
N ALA A 21 -9.93 8.88 -19.04
CA ALA A 21 -9.14 7.70 -18.79
C ALA A 21 -9.85 7.03 -17.60
N THR A 22 -10.58 5.96 -17.85
CA THR A 22 -11.01 5.06 -16.79
C THR A 22 -9.74 4.38 -16.34
N ASP A 23 -8.98 5.06 -15.48
CA ASP A 23 -7.86 4.44 -14.82
C ASP A 23 -8.42 3.23 -14.11
N LEU A 24 -7.91 2.07 -14.48
CA LEU A 24 -8.32 0.81 -13.88
C LEU A 24 -7.99 0.89 -12.38
N ALA A 25 -9.01 1.02 -11.56
CA ALA A 25 -8.86 1.03 -10.12
C ALA A 25 -8.52 -0.39 -9.64
N LEU A 26 -7.24 -0.63 -9.39
CA LEU A 26 -6.74 -1.89 -8.84
C LEU A 26 -6.70 -1.80 -7.32
N TRP A 27 -7.44 -2.68 -6.67
CA TRP A 27 -7.45 -2.80 -5.22
C TRP A 27 -6.66 -4.02 -4.78
N ASN A 28 -5.90 -3.87 -3.72
CA ASN A 28 -5.37 -4.98 -2.95
C ASN A 28 -5.87 -4.89 -1.50
N GLN A 29 -5.84 -6.01 -0.82
CA GLN A 29 -6.36 -6.14 0.53
C GLN A 29 -5.56 -7.18 1.30
N ASP A 30 -5.51 -7.00 2.62
CA ASP A 30 -4.93 -7.97 3.53
C ASP A 30 -5.56 -7.84 4.92
N ASN A 31 -5.46 -8.87 5.74
CA ASN A 31 -6.05 -8.91 7.05
C ASN A 31 -5.04 -8.52 8.14
N PHE A 32 -5.44 -7.64 9.04
CA PHE A 32 -4.73 -7.38 10.27
C PHE A 32 -5.54 -7.94 11.44
N GLY A 33 -5.35 -9.23 11.71
CA GLY A 33 -6.21 -9.96 12.64
C GLY A 33 -7.61 -10.16 12.04
N GLU A 34 -8.64 -9.59 12.70
CA GLU A 34 -10.01 -9.64 12.20
C GLU A 34 -10.38 -8.42 11.34
N ASP A 35 -9.52 -7.41 11.31
CA ASP A 35 -9.71 -6.17 10.58
C ASP A 35 -9.14 -6.27 9.17
N LEU A 36 -9.53 -5.35 8.30
CA LEU A 36 -9.15 -5.36 6.91
C LEU A 36 -8.37 -4.10 6.53
N LEU A 37 -7.23 -4.28 5.90
CA LEU A 37 -6.50 -3.24 5.19
C LEU A 37 -6.85 -3.30 3.71
N LEU A 38 -7.11 -2.15 3.13
CA LEU A 38 -7.46 -1.97 1.74
C LEU A 38 -6.56 -0.90 1.13
N ASN A 39 -6.04 -1.13 -0.05
CA ASN A 39 -5.24 -0.13 -0.74
C ASN A 39 -5.70 0.00 -2.19
N LEU A 40 -6.00 1.20 -2.60
CA LEU A 40 -6.10 1.55 -4.01
C LEU A 40 -4.69 1.75 -4.55
N ARG A 41 -4.33 1.01 -5.60
CA ARG A 41 -3.01 1.14 -6.23
C ARG A 41 -2.73 2.58 -6.62
N ASP A 42 -1.55 3.08 -6.22
CA ASP A 42 -1.14 4.49 -6.36
C ASP A 42 -2.10 5.47 -5.66
N GLY A 43 -2.75 5.01 -4.61
CA GLY A 43 -3.69 5.76 -3.79
C GLY A 43 -3.54 5.48 -2.30
N ALA A 44 -4.54 5.92 -1.52
CA ALA A 44 -4.54 5.80 -0.08
C ALA A 44 -4.70 4.38 0.41
N ILE A 45 -4.28 4.16 1.65
CA ILE A 45 -4.51 2.94 2.42
C ILE A 45 -5.71 3.18 3.32
N TYR A 46 -6.64 2.24 3.36
CA TYR A 46 -7.84 2.29 4.19
C TYR A 46 -7.83 1.15 5.20
N TYR A 47 -8.40 1.42 6.34
CA TYR A 47 -8.60 0.49 7.43
C TYR A 47 -10.08 0.31 7.71
N TRP A 48 -10.54 -0.92 7.79
CA TRP A 48 -11.90 -1.27 8.19
C TRP A 48 -11.85 -2.10 9.46
N ASP A 49 -12.46 -1.56 10.51
CA ASP A 49 -12.59 -2.20 11.82
C ASP A 49 -13.84 -3.09 11.83
N ARG A 50 -13.63 -4.38 12.04
CA ARG A 50 -14.70 -5.36 12.14
C ARG A 50 -15.67 -5.07 13.28
N SER A 51 -15.19 -4.50 14.38
CA SER A 51 -16.03 -4.21 15.55
C SER A 51 -17.16 -3.23 15.25
N GLY A 52 -16.97 -2.35 14.25
CA GLY A 52 -17.99 -1.45 13.74
C GLY A 52 -19.09 -2.13 12.91
N GLY A 53 -18.92 -3.41 12.58
CA GLY A 53 -19.85 -4.18 11.78
C GLY A 53 -19.83 -3.83 10.28
N VAL A 54 -20.55 -4.60 9.48
CA VAL A 54 -20.54 -4.50 8.01
C VAL A 54 -21.09 -3.18 7.45
N ALA A 55 -21.81 -2.43 8.26
CA ALA A 55 -22.33 -1.11 7.88
C ALA A 55 -21.31 0.02 8.09
N ALA A 56 -20.23 -0.24 8.85
CA ALA A 56 -19.17 0.73 9.04
C ALA A 56 -18.36 0.90 7.75
N ARG A 57 -17.96 2.14 7.48
CA ARG A 57 -17.08 2.43 6.33
C ARG A 57 -15.63 2.32 6.75
N ALA A 58 -14.78 1.85 5.84
CA ALA A 58 -13.34 1.97 5.99
C ALA A 58 -12.93 3.44 6.08
N VAL A 59 -11.97 3.74 6.93
CA VAL A 59 -11.38 5.07 7.12
C VAL A 59 -9.99 5.10 6.52
N ASN A 60 -9.51 6.27 6.12
CA ASN A 60 -8.13 6.41 5.67
C ASN A 60 -7.19 6.11 6.84
N LEU A 61 -6.14 5.34 6.60
CA LEU A 61 -5.21 4.93 7.65
C LEU A 61 -4.56 6.12 8.38
N VAL A 62 -4.37 7.23 7.70
CA VAL A 62 -3.83 8.46 8.31
C VAL A 62 -4.79 9.13 9.30
N ASP A 63 -6.09 8.83 9.21
CA ASP A 63 -7.14 9.38 10.07
C ASP A 63 -7.46 8.47 11.26
N VAL A 64 -6.82 7.31 11.34
CA VAL A 64 -7.00 6.39 12.48
C VAL A 64 -6.36 6.99 13.73
N ALA A 65 -7.03 6.87 14.86
CA ALA A 65 -6.52 7.39 16.12
C ALA A 65 -5.14 6.81 16.47
N GLY A 66 -4.19 7.69 16.77
CA GLY A 66 -2.80 7.30 17.02
C GLY A 66 -1.92 7.16 15.77
N ALA A 67 -2.45 7.44 14.58
CA ALA A 67 -1.68 7.41 13.34
C ALA A 67 -0.48 8.37 13.42
N ASN A 68 0.71 7.84 13.21
CA ASN A 68 1.97 8.57 13.29
C ASN A 68 2.85 8.23 12.10
N ASN A 69 3.06 9.21 11.22
CA ASN A 69 3.82 9.08 9.99
C ASN A 69 3.35 7.94 9.05
N THR A 70 2.07 7.60 9.09
CA THR A 70 1.49 6.58 8.20
C THR A 70 1.68 6.98 6.72
N PRO A 71 1.87 6.01 5.83
CA PRO A 71 1.91 6.27 4.39
C PRO A 71 0.60 6.88 3.89
N THR A 72 0.70 7.89 3.04
CA THR A 72 -0.46 8.54 2.41
C THR A 72 -0.81 7.96 1.06
N ILE A 73 0.14 7.25 0.45
CA ILE A 73 0.02 6.64 -0.87
C ILE A 73 0.85 5.36 -0.93
N ALA A 74 0.35 4.32 -1.58
CA ALA A 74 1.08 3.09 -1.82
C ALA A 74 0.63 2.38 -3.10
N LYS A 75 1.50 1.56 -3.68
CA LYS A 75 1.16 0.67 -4.80
C LYS A 75 0.50 -0.62 -4.31
N GLN A 76 0.95 -1.13 -3.18
CA GLN A 76 0.43 -2.33 -2.54
C GLN A 76 0.66 -2.24 -1.03
N VAL A 77 -0.28 -2.78 -0.26
CA VAL A 77 -0.14 -3.01 1.18
C VAL A 77 -0.23 -4.50 1.46
N MET A 78 0.49 -4.95 2.46
CA MET A 78 0.43 -6.34 2.95
C MET A 78 0.71 -6.37 4.45
N VAL A 79 0.24 -7.41 5.12
CA VAL A 79 0.55 -7.70 6.53
C VAL A 79 1.43 -8.93 6.57
N SER A 80 2.62 -8.82 7.18
CA SER A 80 3.49 -9.98 7.32
C SER A 80 2.93 -10.98 8.33
N ASP A 81 2.74 -12.22 7.91
CA ASP A 81 2.25 -13.31 8.78
C ASP A 81 3.23 -13.63 9.91
N ASN A 82 4.53 -13.52 9.64
CA ASN A 82 5.58 -13.92 10.59
C ASN A 82 5.84 -12.86 11.66
N SER A 83 5.75 -11.59 11.33
CA SER A 83 6.20 -10.49 12.17
C SER A 83 5.11 -9.47 12.49
N ARG A 84 3.94 -9.61 11.86
CA ARG A 84 2.76 -8.75 12.01
C ARG A 84 3.06 -7.26 11.81
N HIS A 85 3.95 -6.97 10.89
CA HIS A 85 4.16 -5.62 10.38
C HIS A 85 3.20 -5.35 9.24
N VAL A 86 2.67 -4.15 9.17
CA VAL A 86 2.04 -3.65 7.95
C VAL A 86 3.13 -3.11 7.05
N ILE A 87 3.18 -3.57 5.82
CA ILE A 87 4.20 -3.19 4.83
C ILE A 87 3.54 -2.49 3.67
N ALA A 88 4.01 -1.30 3.34
CA ALA A 88 3.57 -0.50 2.21
C ALA A 88 4.68 -0.43 1.16
N PHE A 89 4.38 -0.87 -0.06
CA PHE A 89 5.30 -0.90 -1.20
C PHE A 89 5.03 0.26 -2.15
N GLY A 90 6.10 0.85 -2.69
CA GLY A 90 6.01 1.99 -3.61
C GLY A 90 5.28 3.16 -2.97
N THR A 91 5.77 3.63 -1.85
CA THR A 91 5.11 4.60 -0.97
C THR A 91 5.85 5.95 -0.95
N ASN A 92 5.37 6.88 -0.12
CA ASN A 92 5.98 8.19 0.07
C ASN A 92 6.95 8.20 1.27
N THR A 93 7.98 9.02 1.18
CA THR A 93 8.88 9.30 2.31
C THR A 93 8.11 10.05 3.41
N ILE A 94 8.50 9.86 4.67
CA ILE A 94 7.96 10.59 5.83
C ILE A 94 8.04 12.10 5.57
N GLY A 95 6.94 12.79 5.84
CA GLY A 95 6.83 14.25 5.67
C GLY A 95 6.65 14.73 4.24
N THR A 96 6.52 13.84 3.26
CA THR A 96 6.24 14.21 1.86
C THR A 96 4.96 13.55 1.35
N ALA A 97 4.37 14.12 0.30
CA ALA A 97 3.27 13.51 -0.44
C ALA A 97 3.75 12.87 -1.76
N VAL A 98 5.05 12.96 -2.06
CA VAL A 98 5.60 12.45 -3.32
C VAL A 98 5.90 10.97 -3.17
N GLN A 99 5.31 10.18 -4.05
CA GLN A 99 5.53 8.73 -4.10
C GLN A 99 6.90 8.39 -4.69
N ASP A 100 7.66 7.54 -4.00
CA ASP A 100 8.84 6.85 -4.55
C ASP A 100 8.41 5.42 -4.92
N PRO A 101 8.43 5.04 -6.21
CA PRO A 101 7.96 3.74 -6.65
C PRO A 101 8.80 2.55 -6.18
N LEU A 102 9.97 2.79 -5.58
CA LEU A 102 10.87 1.76 -5.06
C LEU A 102 11.00 1.79 -3.53
N LEU A 103 10.35 2.74 -2.85
CA LEU A 103 10.40 2.83 -1.40
C LEU A 103 9.42 1.83 -0.77
N ILE A 104 9.91 1.12 0.24
CA ILE A 104 9.13 0.24 1.09
C ILE A 104 9.15 0.83 2.49
N ARG A 105 8.00 0.96 3.12
CA ARG A 105 7.90 1.33 4.53
C ARG A 105 7.14 0.27 5.29
N PHE A 106 7.49 0.05 6.53
CA PHE A 106 6.82 -0.90 7.39
C PHE A 106 6.54 -0.28 8.76
N SER A 107 5.38 -0.62 9.31
CA SER A 107 4.97 -0.20 10.65
C SER A 107 5.81 -0.88 11.72
N SER A 108 5.65 -0.46 12.97
CA SER A 108 6.08 -1.27 14.10
C SER A 108 5.29 -2.58 14.18
N SER A 109 5.91 -3.64 14.68
CA SER A 109 5.26 -4.95 14.87
C SER A 109 3.97 -4.82 15.66
N GLU A 110 2.92 -5.50 15.21
CA GLU A 110 1.58 -5.49 15.80
C GLU A 110 0.92 -4.11 15.88
N SER A 111 1.40 -3.12 15.13
CA SER A 111 0.84 -1.78 15.09
C SER A 111 0.41 -1.38 13.69
N LEU A 112 -0.83 -0.91 13.55
CA LEU A 112 -1.35 -0.30 12.32
C LEU A 112 -0.90 1.14 12.15
N THR A 113 -0.61 1.83 13.25
CA THR A 113 -0.57 3.29 13.32
C THR A 113 0.83 3.85 13.53
N ASP A 114 1.76 3.05 14.06
CA ASP A 114 3.13 3.51 14.34
C ASP A 114 4.09 3.20 13.18
N TRP A 115 4.38 4.24 12.39
CA TRP A 115 5.27 4.19 11.23
C TRP A 115 6.50 5.08 11.40
N SER A 116 6.75 5.55 12.62
CA SER A 116 7.91 6.40 12.93
C SER A 116 9.09 5.53 13.33
N PRO A 117 10.19 5.51 12.55
CA PRO A 117 11.39 4.79 12.95
C PRO A 117 12.01 5.41 14.19
N VAL A 118 12.07 4.66 15.28
CA VAL A 118 12.77 5.04 16.51
C VAL A 118 13.51 3.83 17.07
N PRO A 119 14.58 4.02 17.86
CA PRO A 119 15.40 2.90 18.36
C PRO A 119 14.63 1.86 19.21
N THR A 120 13.46 2.22 19.70
CA THR A 120 12.65 1.39 20.60
C THR A 120 11.52 0.61 19.90
N ASN A 121 11.31 0.84 18.61
CA ASN A 121 10.32 0.12 17.82
C ASN A 121 10.94 -0.58 16.60
N SER A 122 10.14 -1.30 15.84
CA SER A 122 10.59 -2.03 14.66
C SER A 122 10.12 -1.38 13.34
N ALA A 123 9.54 -0.18 13.40
CA ALA A 123 9.17 0.57 12.21
C ALA A 123 10.40 1.02 11.43
N GLY A 124 10.28 1.10 10.11
CA GLY A 124 11.39 1.52 9.28
C GLY A 124 11.04 1.63 7.81
N ASP A 125 12.07 1.83 7.02
CA ASP A 125 11.97 1.88 5.57
C ASP A 125 13.17 1.20 4.91
N LEU A 126 12.95 0.74 3.69
CA LEU A 126 13.96 0.17 2.80
C LEU A 126 13.70 0.67 1.39
N ARG A 127 14.75 0.85 0.62
CA ARG A 127 14.61 1.18 -0.79
C ARG A 127 15.18 0.07 -1.66
N ILE A 128 14.39 -0.37 -2.63
CA ILE A 128 14.83 -1.37 -3.62
C ILE A 128 15.96 -0.76 -4.45
N GLY A 129 17.10 -1.47 -4.54
CA GLY A 129 18.31 -0.96 -5.16
C GLY A 129 18.35 -1.03 -6.68
N SER A 130 17.41 -1.75 -7.31
CA SER A 130 17.36 -1.95 -8.77
C SER A 130 15.92 -2.02 -9.28
N GLY A 131 15.74 -1.72 -10.56
CA GLY A 131 14.43 -1.51 -11.17
C GLY A 131 14.02 -0.05 -11.18
N SER A 132 12.93 0.27 -11.87
CA SER A 132 12.36 1.62 -11.92
C SER A 132 11.06 1.74 -11.15
N THR A 133 10.32 0.65 -11.04
CA THR A 133 9.03 0.66 -10.33
C THR A 133 8.72 -0.70 -9.71
N PHE A 134 8.12 -0.68 -8.55
CA PHE A 134 7.52 -1.84 -7.92
C PHE A 134 6.28 -2.31 -8.71
N VAL A 135 6.19 -3.60 -8.96
CA VAL A 135 5.06 -4.22 -9.65
C VAL A 135 4.14 -4.92 -8.66
N THR A 136 4.65 -5.88 -7.91
CA THR A 136 3.90 -6.62 -6.89
C THR A 136 4.82 -7.29 -5.88
N ALA A 137 4.27 -7.67 -4.74
CA ALA A 137 4.93 -8.51 -3.74
C ALA A 137 4.02 -9.67 -3.35
N ILE A 138 4.64 -10.80 -3.04
CA ILE A 138 3.96 -12.02 -2.61
C ILE A 138 4.67 -12.55 -1.37
N GLU A 139 3.92 -12.78 -0.30
CA GLU A 139 4.45 -13.42 0.89
C GLU A 139 4.54 -14.94 0.69
N THR A 140 5.66 -15.50 1.08
CA THR A 140 5.90 -16.93 1.15
C THR A 140 6.13 -17.33 2.62
N LYS A 141 6.32 -18.61 2.90
CA LYS A 141 6.54 -19.08 4.28
C LYS A 141 7.78 -18.50 4.98
N ARG A 142 8.76 -17.97 4.25
CA ARG A 142 10.04 -17.52 4.80
C ARG A 142 10.44 -16.12 4.42
N GLU A 143 9.90 -15.62 3.33
CA GLU A 143 10.32 -14.36 2.72
C GLU A 143 9.18 -13.72 1.94
N ILE A 144 9.31 -12.44 1.68
CA ILE A 144 8.45 -11.70 0.78
C ILE A 144 9.20 -11.54 -0.53
N VAL A 145 8.66 -12.09 -1.60
CA VAL A 145 9.23 -11.97 -2.95
C VAL A 145 8.66 -10.71 -3.59
N ILE A 146 9.55 -9.81 -4.00
CA ILE A 146 9.22 -8.52 -4.56
C ILE A 146 9.60 -8.49 -6.03
N PHE A 147 8.65 -8.14 -6.87
CA PHE A 147 8.82 -7.97 -8.31
C PHE A 147 8.87 -6.49 -8.65
N THR A 148 9.94 -6.09 -9.32
CA THR A 148 10.01 -4.81 -10.00
C THR A 148 9.77 -5.01 -11.50
N ASP A 149 9.82 -3.95 -12.27
CA ASP A 149 9.73 -4.02 -13.73
C ASP A 149 10.86 -4.79 -14.41
N SER A 150 11.99 -4.99 -13.72
CA SER A 150 13.19 -5.59 -14.33
C SER A 150 13.94 -6.56 -13.42
N THR A 151 13.62 -6.63 -12.14
CA THR A 151 14.38 -7.42 -11.16
C THR A 151 13.48 -8.10 -10.14
N LEU A 152 14.03 -9.13 -9.49
CA LEU A 152 13.41 -9.91 -8.44
C LEU A 152 14.21 -9.75 -7.14
N HIS A 153 13.53 -9.52 -6.04
CA HIS A 153 14.14 -9.36 -4.73
C HIS A 153 13.48 -10.25 -3.69
N SER A 154 14.28 -10.68 -2.71
CA SER A 154 13.80 -11.32 -1.48
C SER A 154 13.92 -10.33 -0.33
N MET A 155 12.83 -10.15 0.40
CA MET A 155 12.79 -9.38 1.64
C MET A 155 12.49 -10.34 2.79
N GLN A 156 13.35 -10.33 3.80
CA GLN A 156 13.27 -11.24 4.93
C GLN A 156 13.22 -10.46 6.24
N PHE A 157 12.46 -10.98 7.20
CA PHE A 157 12.49 -10.49 8.57
C PHE A 157 13.75 -11.00 9.27
N LEU A 158 14.60 -10.09 9.71
CA LEU A 158 15.88 -10.37 10.35
C LEU A 158 15.80 -10.30 11.89
N GLY A 159 14.74 -9.70 12.43
CA GLY A 159 14.64 -9.40 13.86
C GLY A 159 15.45 -8.17 14.26
N ALA A 160 15.40 -7.83 15.54
CA ALA A 160 16.10 -6.68 16.08
C ALA A 160 17.64 -6.84 15.96
N PRO A 161 18.41 -5.78 15.68
CA PRO A 161 17.97 -4.39 15.45
C PRO A 161 17.52 -4.09 14.02
N PHE A 162 17.63 -5.02 13.10
CA PHE A 162 17.30 -4.86 11.69
C PHE A 162 15.96 -5.53 11.40
N SER A 163 14.86 -4.82 11.41
CA SER A 163 13.52 -5.41 11.18
C SER A 163 13.46 -6.24 9.91
N PHE A 164 13.82 -5.65 8.78
CA PHE A 164 13.84 -6.33 7.48
C PHE A 164 15.14 -6.09 6.72
N GLY A 165 15.53 -7.06 5.91
CA GLY A 165 16.60 -6.95 4.93
C GLY A 165 16.09 -7.31 3.54
N ILE A 166 16.65 -6.70 2.50
CA ILE A 166 16.33 -6.97 1.12
C ILE A 166 17.58 -7.37 0.35
N GLN A 167 17.46 -8.38 -0.51
CA GLN A 167 18.54 -8.83 -1.38
C GLN A 167 18.01 -9.14 -2.77
N PRO A 168 18.79 -8.86 -3.83
CA PRO A 168 18.42 -9.25 -5.19
C PRO A 168 18.51 -10.77 -5.35
N LEU A 169 17.55 -11.34 -6.09
CA LEU A 169 17.55 -12.76 -6.49
C LEU A 169 17.99 -12.93 -7.95
N SER A 170 17.72 -11.94 -8.80
CA SER A 170 18.14 -11.89 -10.20
C SER A 170 18.05 -10.47 -10.74
#